data_d82a5273b259f7ed70a85fd3ac9cef90
#
_entry.id   d82a5273b259f7ed70a85fd3ac9cef90
#
_cell.length_a   1.000
_cell.length_b   1.000
_cell.length_c   1.000
_cell.angle_alpha   90.00
_cell.angle_beta   90.00
_cell.angle_gamma   90.00
#
_symmetry.space_group_name_H-M   'P 1'
#
loop_
_entity.id
_entity.type
_entity.pdbx_description
1 polymer ?
#
loop_
_entity_poly.entity_id
_entity_poly.type
_entity_poly.pdbx_seq_one_letter_code
_entity_poly.pdbx_strand_id
1 'polypeptide(L)'
;MKLAEPIDVRGLLRTSPSFGIDEVRTLCEVVAGPQITEVRQEVGVLVEESGGQGQMAIRAGVGLYLLGRHAEAHGLLGEVTDDGVAVFYDACSLESLGDNAAAGERFEQAARAGYDEVECSLRRVGTIRRDGRLADAEEALKNAPSGSTSRAEYSYQMGCILTEQCNTAAAVESFERAIDMDPHHSRSLFNLALENARHGNDEEAIRLYEQSLSRPPQFLGALLNLGLLYEDSENYDAAEFCFRRVLASDPNHSQARLYLKDIEATSDMYYDEDLAKEELRMQQLLSRPVTDFELTVRSRNCLEGIGVKSLGDLTMVTEMELLSGKNFGETSLVEIRELLTLHGLAIGQNINKEQELEPTFAPSDLSPEERALI
;
A
#
# COMPACT_ATOMS: atom_id res chain seq x y z
N MET A 1 -12.99 8.01 -21.48
CA MET A 1 -12.17 8.97 -20.75
C MET A 1 -10.97 9.30 -21.64
N LYS A 2 -10.81 10.56 -22.10
CA LYS A 2 -9.56 10.97 -22.74
C LYS A 2 -8.46 10.90 -21.68
N LEU A 3 -7.45 10.09 -21.91
CA LEU A 3 -6.20 10.15 -21.13
C LEU A 3 -5.69 11.59 -21.26
N ALA A 4 -5.52 12.29 -20.14
CA ALA A 4 -4.87 13.59 -20.13
C ALA A 4 -3.47 13.41 -20.73
N GLU A 5 -3.05 14.36 -21.56
CA GLU A 5 -1.70 14.32 -22.13
C GLU A 5 -0.68 14.30 -20.97
N PRO A 6 0.39 13.48 -21.06
CA PRO A 6 1.41 13.44 -20.01
C PRO A 6 2.06 14.81 -19.86
N ILE A 7 2.18 15.26 -18.61
CA ILE A 7 2.81 16.55 -18.28
C ILE A 7 4.32 16.41 -18.47
N ASP A 8 4.95 17.41 -19.07
CA ASP A 8 6.41 17.47 -19.19
C ASP A 8 7.05 17.79 -17.83
N VAL A 9 7.38 16.72 -17.09
CA VAL A 9 8.01 16.80 -15.75
C VAL A 9 9.35 17.52 -15.80
N ARG A 10 10.14 17.27 -16.86
CA ARG A 10 11.42 17.93 -17.08
C ARG A 10 11.26 19.42 -17.32
N GLY A 11 10.31 19.78 -18.19
CA GLY A 11 9.96 21.16 -18.46
C GLY A 11 9.57 21.90 -17.17
N LEU A 12 8.70 21.30 -16.37
CA LEU A 12 8.22 21.85 -15.11
C LEU A 12 9.34 22.07 -14.08
N LEU A 13 10.22 21.08 -13.90
CA LEU A 13 11.26 21.10 -12.88
C LEU A 13 12.53 21.85 -13.31
N ARG A 14 12.87 21.90 -14.62
CA ARG A 14 14.14 22.49 -15.08
C ARG A 14 14.01 23.79 -15.83
N THR A 15 13.03 23.91 -16.71
CA THR A 15 12.97 25.00 -17.71
C THR A 15 11.85 26.00 -17.48
N SER A 16 10.92 25.76 -16.57
CA SER A 16 9.90 26.75 -16.24
C SER A 16 10.54 28.07 -15.79
N PRO A 17 10.15 29.22 -16.36
CA PRO A 17 10.75 30.50 -16.05
C PRO A 17 10.46 30.96 -14.62
N SER A 18 9.34 30.49 -14.04
CA SER A 18 8.94 30.70 -12.66
C SER A 18 8.72 29.37 -11.96
N PHE A 19 8.86 29.35 -10.64
CA PHE A 19 8.48 28.22 -9.82
C PHE A 19 7.71 28.73 -8.60
N GLY A 20 6.41 28.91 -8.81
CA GLY A 20 5.49 29.43 -7.81
C GLY A 20 4.43 28.42 -7.41
N ILE A 21 3.35 28.92 -6.82
CA ILE A 21 2.25 28.11 -6.29
C ILE A 21 1.58 27.25 -7.40
N ASP A 22 1.46 27.78 -8.62
CA ASP A 22 0.79 27.09 -9.72
C ASP A 22 1.63 25.91 -10.25
N GLU A 23 2.96 26.10 -10.37
CA GLU A 23 3.88 25.03 -10.73
C GLU A 23 3.93 23.95 -9.67
N VAL A 24 3.89 24.31 -8.40
CA VAL A 24 3.82 23.35 -7.31
C VAL A 24 2.49 22.59 -7.31
N ARG A 25 1.37 23.25 -7.61
CA ARG A 25 0.07 22.59 -7.76
C ARG A 25 0.11 21.54 -8.89
N THR A 26 0.67 21.92 -10.03
CA THR A 26 0.87 20.99 -11.15
C THR A 26 1.76 19.83 -10.74
N LEU A 27 2.84 20.08 -10.01
CA LEU A 27 3.74 19.04 -9.51
C LEU A 27 3.02 18.09 -8.53
N CYS A 28 2.13 18.61 -7.66
CA CYS A 28 1.28 17.78 -6.81
C CYS A 28 0.40 16.82 -7.62
N GLU A 29 -0.22 17.28 -8.71
CA GLU A 29 -1.05 16.45 -9.58
C GLU A 29 -0.22 15.34 -10.25
N VAL A 30 0.99 15.66 -10.69
CA VAL A 30 1.92 14.70 -11.31
C VAL A 30 2.38 13.64 -10.31
N VAL A 31 2.72 14.05 -9.08
CA VAL A 31 3.15 13.14 -8.00
C VAL A 31 2.01 12.23 -7.55
N ALA A 32 0.75 12.72 -7.59
CA ALA A 32 -0.43 11.90 -7.32
C ALA A 32 -0.76 10.90 -8.46
N GLY A 33 -0.20 11.11 -9.65
CA GLY A 33 -0.50 10.36 -10.87
C GLY A 33 0.52 9.26 -11.21
N PRO A 34 0.37 8.64 -12.39
CA PRO A 34 1.25 7.55 -12.84
C PRO A 34 2.70 7.98 -13.11
N GLN A 35 2.96 9.30 -13.27
CA GLN A 35 4.29 9.83 -13.56
C GLN A 35 5.18 10.03 -12.30
N ILE A 36 4.76 9.55 -11.13
CA ILE A 36 5.54 9.67 -9.88
C ILE A 36 6.97 9.14 -9.99
N THR A 37 7.18 8.08 -10.77
CA THR A 37 8.50 7.50 -10.97
C THR A 37 9.42 8.45 -11.75
N GLU A 38 8.88 9.15 -12.75
CA GLU A 38 9.61 10.16 -13.51
C GLU A 38 9.99 11.36 -12.61
N VAL A 39 9.05 11.80 -11.75
CA VAL A 39 9.34 12.87 -10.77
C VAL A 39 10.45 12.45 -9.82
N ARG A 40 10.43 11.22 -9.30
CA ARG A 40 11.50 10.70 -8.41
C ARG A 40 12.87 10.74 -9.08
N GLN A 41 12.93 10.33 -10.33
CA GLN A 41 14.19 10.33 -11.10
C GLN A 41 14.69 11.76 -11.34
N GLU A 42 13.84 12.65 -11.85
CA GLU A 42 14.23 14.03 -12.15
C GLU A 42 14.59 14.83 -10.88
N VAL A 43 13.86 14.66 -9.78
CA VAL A 43 14.21 15.27 -8.49
C VAL A 43 15.55 14.76 -7.98
N GLY A 44 15.83 13.44 -8.09
CA GLY A 44 17.13 12.87 -7.73
C GLY A 44 18.29 13.50 -8.50
N VAL A 45 18.13 13.63 -9.83
CA VAL A 45 19.14 14.27 -10.69
C VAL A 45 19.32 15.75 -10.32
N LEU A 46 18.22 16.47 -10.04
CA LEU A 46 18.29 17.89 -9.64
C LEU A 46 19.02 18.09 -8.30
N VAL A 47 18.86 17.17 -7.35
CA VAL A 47 19.61 17.21 -6.08
C VAL A 47 21.10 17.14 -6.33
N GLU A 48 21.55 16.22 -7.20
CA GLU A 48 22.96 16.06 -7.54
C GLU A 48 23.51 17.27 -8.34
N GLU A 49 22.78 17.75 -9.32
CA GLU A 49 23.21 18.84 -10.20
C GLU A 49 23.18 20.22 -9.53
N SER A 50 22.26 20.45 -8.58
CA SER A 50 22.09 21.77 -7.92
C SER A 50 23.25 22.15 -7.02
N GLY A 51 24.00 21.16 -6.52
CA GLY A 51 25.02 21.40 -5.50
C GLY A 51 24.48 22.06 -4.23
N GLY A 52 23.16 21.99 -4.00
CA GLY A 52 22.46 22.55 -2.83
C GLY A 52 22.16 24.04 -2.91
N GLN A 53 22.29 24.69 -4.07
CA GLN A 53 22.09 26.14 -4.19
C GLN A 53 21.24 26.56 -5.40
N GLY A 54 20.63 27.72 -5.30
CA GLY A 54 19.90 28.37 -6.38
C GLY A 54 18.50 27.76 -6.66
N GLN A 55 17.89 28.18 -7.77
CA GLN A 55 16.51 27.82 -8.13
C GLN A 55 16.34 26.30 -8.34
N MET A 56 17.36 25.58 -8.78
CA MET A 56 17.30 24.12 -8.95
C MET A 56 17.18 23.42 -7.59
N ALA A 57 17.90 23.89 -6.55
CA ALA A 57 17.81 23.35 -5.22
C ALA A 57 16.41 23.58 -4.60
N ILE A 58 15.81 24.76 -4.87
CA ILE A 58 14.44 25.06 -4.42
C ILE A 58 13.44 24.07 -5.03
N ARG A 59 13.50 23.86 -6.36
CA ARG A 59 12.61 22.94 -7.05
C ARG A 59 12.80 21.49 -6.61
N ALA A 60 14.05 21.08 -6.42
CA ALA A 60 14.39 19.77 -5.88
C ALA A 60 13.87 19.62 -4.44
N GLY A 61 14.05 20.61 -3.58
CA GLY A 61 13.58 20.60 -2.20
C GLY A 61 12.06 20.50 -2.08
N VAL A 62 11.31 21.27 -2.88
CA VAL A 62 9.84 21.15 -2.95
C VAL A 62 9.44 19.78 -3.48
N GLY A 63 10.11 19.27 -4.52
CA GLY A 63 9.89 17.93 -5.03
C GLY A 63 10.12 16.83 -3.98
N LEU A 64 11.20 16.95 -3.20
CA LEU A 64 11.50 16.03 -2.09
C LEU A 64 10.42 16.08 -1.00
N TYR A 65 9.93 17.27 -0.65
CA TYR A 65 8.81 17.40 0.29
C TYR A 65 7.57 16.66 -0.20
N LEU A 66 7.17 16.85 -1.46
CA LEU A 66 6.01 16.18 -2.04
C LEU A 66 6.18 14.66 -2.13
N LEU A 67 7.41 14.19 -2.24
CA LEU A 67 7.76 12.76 -2.20
C LEU A 67 7.86 12.19 -0.78
N GLY A 68 7.64 13.01 0.27
CA GLY A 68 7.69 12.60 1.68
C GLY A 68 9.12 12.54 2.27
N ARG A 69 10.15 13.01 1.55
CA ARG A 69 11.56 13.03 2.00
C ARG A 69 11.87 14.33 2.76
N HIS A 70 11.18 14.54 3.89
CA HIS A 70 11.17 15.82 4.61
C HIS A 70 12.53 16.27 5.13
N ALA A 71 13.38 15.34 5.62
CA ALA A 71 14.71 15.68 6.12
C ALA A 71 15.63 16.20 5.00
N GLU A 72 15.55 15.61 3.82
CA GLU A 72 16.34 16.04 2.67
C GLU A 72 15.80 17.34 2.06
N ALA A 73 14.47 17.51 2.07
CA ALA A 73 13.84 18.75 1.67
C ALA A 73 14.32 19.93 2.55
N HIS A 74 14.30 19.75 3.89
CA HIS A 74 14.84 20.71 4.83
C HIS A 74 16.33 21.02 4.59
N GLY A 75 17.13 19.99 4.29
CA GLY A 75 18.56 20.14 3.97
C GLY A 75 18.84 21.07 2.77
N LEU A 76 17.93 21.14 1.79
CA LEU A 76 18.04 22.01 0.62
C LEU A 76 17.39 23.38 0.81
N LEU A 77 16.27 23.44 1.54
CA LEU A 77 15.45 24.66 1.67
C LEU A 77 15.80 25.49 2.90
N GLY A 78 16.43 24.90 3.92
CA GLY A 78 16.68 25.52 5.21
C GLY A 78 17.55 26.77 5.17
N GLU A 79 18.44 26.91 4.21
CA GLU A 79 19.31 28.08 4.01
C GLU A 79 18.62 29.21 3.20
N VAL A 80 17.47 28.95 2.55
CA VAL A 80 16.76 29.92 1.71
C VAL A 80 15.91 30.82 2.59
N THR A 81 15.99 32.13 2.36
CA THR A 81 15.28 33.16 3.19
C THR A 81 14.46 34.14 2.36
N ASP A 82 14.72 34.28 1.08
CA ASP A 82 14.18 35.30 0.18
C ASP A 82 13.14 34.77 -0.82
N ASP A 83 12.88 33.46 -0.84
CA ASP A 83 11.86 32.84 -1.67
C ASP A 83 10.72 32.31 -0.80
N GLY A 84 9.53 32.92 -0.92
CA GLY A 84 8.37 32.58 -0.10
C GLY A 84 7.92 31.12 -0.23
N VAL A 85 8.01 30.53 -1.44
CA VAL A 85 7.66 29.13 -1.69
C VAL A 85 8.65 28.20 -0.99
N ALA A 86 9.95 28.46 -1.16
CA ALA A 86 10.99 27.65 -0.53
C ALA A 86 10.86 27.66 1.00
N VAL A 87 10.70 28.86 1.60
CA VAL A 87 10.58 29.02 3.05
C VAL A 87 9.30 28.34 3.58
N PHE A 88 8.19 28.42 2.85
CA PHE A 88 6.94 27.75 3.23
C PHE A 88 7.08 26.23 3.23
N TYR A 89 7.68 25.63 2.19
CA TYR A 89 7.87 24.18 2.11
C TYR A 89 8.95 23.67 3.07
N ASP A 90 9.91 24.52 3.43
CA ASP A 90 10.82 24.24 4.54
C ASP A 90 10.08 24.18 5.88
N ALA A 91 9.21 25.16 6.16
CA ALA A 91 8.36 25.16 7.35
C ALA A 91 7.48 23.88 7.41
N CYS A 92 6.89 23.47 6.29
CA CYS A 92 6.12 22.24 6.19
C CYS A 92 6.98 20.97 6.42
N SER A 93 8.25 21.00 6.00
CA SER A 93 9.20 19.90 6.24
C SER A 93 9.54 19.78 7.71
N LEU A 94 9.83 20.89 8.38
CA LEU A 94 10.08 20.95 9.84
C LEU A 94 8.85 20.52 10.64
N GLU A 95 7.65 20.95 10.22
CA GLU A 95 6.38 20.50 10.81
C GLU A 95 6.24 18.98 10.75
N SER A 96 6.60 18.37 9.62
CA SER A 96 6.55 16.93 9.43
C SER A 96 7.64 16.17 10.21
N LEU A 97 8.77 16.82 10.47
CA LEU A 97 9.86 16.30 11.29
C LEU A 97 9.60 16.47 12.80
N GLY A 98 8.53 17.20 13.19
CA GLY A 98 8.15 17.43 14.57
C GLY A 98 8.82 18.63 15.24
N ASP A 99 9.65 19.40 14.52
CA ASP A 99 10.22 20.67 15.03
C ASP A 99 9.21 21.82 14.85
N ASN A 100 8.20 21.83 15.73
CA ASN A 100 7.11 22.80 15.64
C ASN A 100 7.58 24.22 15.92
N ALA A 101 8.58 24.42 16.78
CA ALA A 101 9.11 25.74 17.11
C ALA A 101 9.78 26.37 15.88
N ALA A 102 10.71 25.68 15.25
CA ALA A 102 11.36 26.13 14.03
C ALA A 102 10.37 26.29 12.87
N ALA A 103 9.41 25.37 12.72
CA ALA A 103 8.35 25.47 11.71
C ALA A 103 7.53 26.76 11.87
N GLY A 104 7.17 27.12 13.11
CA GLY A 104 6.42 28.34 13.41
C GLY A 104 7.16 29.61 13.00
N GLU A 105 8.47 29.69 13.27
CA GLU A 105 9.32 30.81 12.84
C GLU A 105 9.45 30.89 11.32
N ARG A 106 9.58 29.73 10.67
CA ARG A 106 9.68 29.65 9.21
C ARG A 106 8.37 30.03 8.52
N PHE A 107 7.19 29.70 9.07
CA PHE A 107 5.92 30.19 8.52
C PHE A 107 5.82 31.75 8.60
N GLU A 108 6.30 32.36 9.67
CA GLU A 108 6.37 33.82 9.72
C GLU A 108 7.34 34.41 8.66
N GLN A 109 8.48 33.77 8.45
CA GLN A 109 9.43 34.20 7.42
C GLN A 109 8.82 34.03 6.02
N ALA A 110 8.11 32.93 5.74
CA ALA A 110 7.43 32.71 4.47
C ALA A 110 6.42 33.81 4.13
N ALA A 111 5.62 34.25 5.12
CA ALA A 111 4.71 35.37 4.95
C ALA A 111 5.45 36.67 4.63
N ARG A 112 6.57 36.96 5.31
CA ARG A 112 7.42 38.15 5.02
C ARG A 112 8.10 38.06 3.64
N ALA A 113 8.42 36.84 3.18
CA ALA A 113 8.99 36.58 1.86
C ALA A 113 7.94 36.56 0.72
N GLY A 114 6.67 36.88 1.03
CA GLY A 114 5.61 37.07 0.04
C GLY A 114 4.76 35.80 -0.24
N TYR A 115 4.83 34.76 0.58
CA TYR A 115 3.86 33.66 0.52
C TYR A 115 2.50 34.11 1.11
N ASP A 116 1.43 33.35 0.89
CA ASP A 116 0.09 33.65 1.39
C ASP A 116 0.09 33.79 2.93
N GLU A 117 -0.10 35.03 3.39
CA GLU A 117 -0.05 35.39 4.82
C GLU A 117 -1.12 34.64 5.62
N VAL A 118 -2.31 34.46 5.03
CA VAL A 118 -3.42 33.75 5.68
C VAL A 118 -3.05 32.29 5.90
N GLU A 119 -2.52 31.63 4.87
CA GLU A 119 -2.09 30.23 4.95
C GLU A 119 -0.97 30.05 5.98
N CYS A 120 0.06 30.89 5.94
CA CYS A 120 1.16 30.87 6.90
C CYS A 120 0.67 31.06 8.34
N SER A 121 -0.25 32.01 8.57
CA SER A 121 -0.82 32.29 9.90
C SER A 121 -1.60 31.07 10.42
N LEU A 122 -2.44 30.45 9.59
CA LEU A 122 -3.23 29.27 9.96
C LEU A 122 -2.34 28.05 10.24
N ARG A 123 -1.30 27.83 9.43
CA ARG A 123 -0.33 26.75 9.66
C ARG A 123 0.43 26.92 10.97
N ARG A 124 0.79 28.15 11.29
CA ARG A 124 1.44 28.49 12.56
C ARG A 124 0.54 28.18 13.78
N VAL A 125 -0.77 28.38 13.70
CA VAL A 125 -1.70 27.94 14.76
C VAL A 125 -1.50 26.45 15.06
N GLY A 126 -1.33 25.61 14.02
CA GLY A 126 -1.07 24.19 14.17
C GLY A 126 0.24 23.89 14.89
N THR A 127 1.31 24.66 14.64
CA THR A 127 2.59 24.48 15.34
C THR A 127 2.47 24.84 16.81
N ILE A 128 1.82 25.97 17.16
CA ILE A 128 1.57 26.41 18.54
C ILE A 128 0.78 25.34 19.31
N ARG A 129 -0.27 24.79 18.69
CA ARG A 129 -1.10 23.75 19.29
C ARG A 129 -0.29 22.47 19.59
N ARG A 130 0.54 22.01 18.63
CA ARG A 130 1.38 20.80 18.82
C ARG A 130 2.49 20.98 19.85
N ASP A 131 2.88 22.20 20.15
CA ASP A 131 3.76 22.52 21.30
C ASP A 131 3.02 22.47 22.66
N GLY A 132 1.76 22.03 22.67
CA GLY A 132 0.94 21.93 23.87
C GLY A 132 0.35 23.24 24.38
N ARG A 133 0.48 24.32 23.60
CA ARG A 133 0.01 25.68 23.94
C ARG A 133 -1.40 25.90 23.37
N LEU A 134 -2.37 25.10 23.84
CA LEU A 134 -3.73 25.08 23.28
C LEU A 134 -4.44 26.45 23.40
N ALA A 135 -4.31 27.12 24.53
CA ALA A 135 -4.94 28.44 24.75
C ALA A 135 -4.37 29.52 23.80
N ASP A 136 -3.05 29.46 23.58
CA ASP A 136 -2.38 30.42 22.67
C ASP A 136 -2.76 30.13 21.21
N ALA A 137 -2.92 28.84 20.85
CA ALA A 137 -3.39 28.43 19.52
C ALA A 137 -4.84 28.91 19.26
N GLU A 138 -5.72 28.78 20.25
CA GLU A 138 -7.10 29.25 20.16
C GLU A 138 -7.15 30.78 20.00
N GLU A 139 -6.35 31.52 20.77
CA GLU A 139 -6.23 32.97 20.64
C GLU A 139 -5.64 33.37 19.27
N ALA A 140 -4.60 32.71 18.82
CA ALA A 140 -4.00 32.94 17.51
C ALA A 140 -4.99 32.69 16.36
N LEU A 141 -5.83 31.64 16.46
CA LEU A 141 -6.85 31.33 15.47
C LEU A 141 -7.96 32.42 15.45
N LYS A 142 -8.38 32.90 16.61
CA LYS A 142 -9.36 34.02 16.72
C LYS A 142 -8.83 35.33 16.15
N ASN A 143 -7.53 35.58 16.29
CA ASN A 143 -6.85 36.76 15.80
C ASN A 143 -6.26 36.60 14.38
N ALA A 144 -6.59 35.53 13.69
CA ALA A 144 -6.09 35.28 12.35
C ALA A 144 -6.51 36.38 11.36
N PRO A 145 -5.72 36.66 10.31
CA PRO A 145 -5.99 37.72 9.33
C PRO A 145 -7.39 37.62 8.71
N SER A 146 -7.89 38.74 8.21
CA SER A 146 -9.21 38.78 7.54
C SER A 146 -9.23 37.81 6.34
N GLY A 147 -10.34 37.08 6.19
CA GLY A 147 -10.47 36.05 5.15
C GLY A 147 -10.04 34.63 5.59
N SER A 148 -9.45 34.47 6.77
CA SER A 148 -9.06 33.13 7.28
C SER A 148 -10.24 32.19 7.43
N THR A 149 -11.41 32.66 7.85
CA THR A 149 -12.62 31.85 8.06
C THR A 149 -13.18 31.23 6.78
N SER A 150 -12.78 31.71 5.60
CA SER A 150 -13.16 31.13 4.30
C SER A 150 -12.16 30.09 3.79
N ARG A 151 -11.15 29.75 4.57
CA ARG A 151 -10.15 28.73 4.23
C ARG A 151 -10.45 27.40 4.94
N ALA A 152 -10.31 26.31 4.23
CA ALA A 152 -10.44 24.95 4.79
C ALA A 152 -9.52 24.72 6.00
N GLU A 153 -8.30 25.27 5.93
CA GLU A 153 -7.31 25.20 7.00
C GLU A 153 -7.80 25.82 8.31
N TYR A 154 -8.60 26.91 8.27
CA TYR A 154 -9.20 27.50 9.46
C TYR A 154 -10.12 26.52 10.18
N SER A 155 -11.06 25.90 9.44
CA SER A 155 -11.98 24.92 9.98
C SER A 155 -11.24 23.68 10.48
N TYR A 156 -10.18 23.27 9.79
CA TYR A 156 -9.30 22.19 10.24
C TYR A 156 -8.63 22.49 11.58
N GLN A 157 -8.01 23.66 11.73
CA GLN A 157 -7.36 24.06 12.99
C GLN A 157 -8.37 24.17 14.14
N MET A 158 -9.57 24.68 13.86
CA MET A 158 -10.67 24.69 14.84
C MET A 158 -11.05 23.27 15.25
N GLY A 159 -11.22 22.34 14.31
CA GLY A 159 -11.50 20.95 14.60
C GLY A 159 -10.43 20.29 15.46
N CYS A 160 -9.15 20.54 15.18
CA CYS A 160 -8.05 20.02 15.99
C CYS A 160 -8.08 20.57 17.44
N ILE A 161 -8.34 21.88 17.62
CA ILE A 161 -8.46 22.49 18.94
C ILE A 161 -9.62 21.87 19.72
N LEU A 162 -10.78 21.68 19.08
CA LEU A 162 -11.96 21.06 19.67
C LEU A 162 -11.72 19.58 20.05
N THR A 163 -10.94 18.86 19.24
CA THR A 163 -10.54 17.48 19.56
C THR A 163 -9.72 17.43 20.87
N GLU A 164 -8.76 18.34 21.03
CA GLU A 164 -7.93 18.42 22.23
C GLU A 164 -8.74 18.90 23.47
N GLN A 165 -9.82 19.66 23.25
CA GLN A 165 -10.81 20.02 24.27
C GLN A 165 -11.81 18.89 24.57
N CYS A 166 -11.65 17.69 23.96
CA CYS A 166 -12.57 16.55 24.07
C CYS A 166 -14.00 16.85 23.58
N ASN A 167 -14.19 17.82 22.71
CA ASN A 167 -15.46 18.15 22.07
C ASN A 167 -15.54 17.51 20.67
N THR A 168 -15.68 16.18 20.64
CA THR A 168 -15.62 15.39 19.42
C THR A 168 -16.71 15.77 18.41
N ALA A 169 -17.94 16.01 18.87
CA ALA A 169 -19.04 16.38 17.95
C ALA A 169 -18.76 17.67 17.18
N ALA A 170 -18.34 18.73 17.88
CA ALA A 170 -18.00 19.99 17.23
C ALA A 170 -16.71 19.91 16.39
N ALA A 171 -15.78 19.02 16.75
CA ALA A 171 -14.59 18.74 15.98
C ALA A 171 -14.95 18.10 14.61
N VAL A 172 -15.81 17.09 14.62
CA VAL A 172 -16.32 16.43 13.39
C VAL A 172 -17.00 17.44 12.47
N GLU A 173 -17.92 18.26 12.98
CA GLU A 173 -18.56 19.34 12.20
C GLU A 173 -17.56 20.31 11.58
N SER A 174 -16.45 20.58 12.29
CA SER A 174 -15.39 21.47 11.81
C SER A 174 -14.55 20.83 10.72
N PHE A 175 -14.25 19.51 10.82
CA PHE A 175 -13.56 18.78 9.77
C PHE A 175 -14.44 18.61 8.53
N GLU A 176 -15.74 18.31 8.69
CA GLU A 176 -16.69 18.25 7.58
C GLU A 176 -16.77 19.59 6.84
N ARG A 177 -16.86 20.70 7.58
CA ARG A 177 -16.84 22.06 6.98
C ARG A 177 -15.56 22.34 6.21
N ALA A 178 -14.41 21.86 6.70
CA ALA A 178 -13.15 21.99 5.96
C ALA A 178 -13.17 21.20 4.65
N ILE A 179 -13.77 20.00 4.64
CA ILE A 179 -13.92 19.15 3.45
C ILE A 179 -14.93 19.76 2.47
N ASP A 180 -16.01 20.39 2.96
CA ASP A 180 -16.96 21.12 2.10
C ASP A 180 -16.29 22.30 1.37
N MET A 181 -15.30 22.96 2.00
CA MET A 181 -14.53 24.05 1.40
C MET A 181 -13.44 23.55 0.44
N ASP A 182 -12.75 22.49 0.80
CA ASP A 182 -11.75 21.80 -0.02
C ASP A 182 -11.93 20.29 0.11
N PRO A 183 -12.60 19.62 -0.87
CA PRO A 183 -12.85 18.18 -0.85
C PRO A 183 -11.57 17.32 -0.81
N HIS A 184 -10.42 17.92 -1.07
CA HIS A 184 -9.13 17.23 -1.02
C HIS A 184 -8.24 17.69 0.15
N HIS A 185 -8.82 18.29 1.19
CA HIS A 185 -8.07 18.71 2.37
C HIS A 185 -7.61 17.49 3.18
N SER A 186 -6.46 16.94 2.81
CA SER A 186 -5.96 15.63 3.28
C SER A 186 -5.95 15.49 4.80
N ARG A 187 -5.63 16.57 5.53
CA ARG A 187 -5.58 16.56 7.00
C ARG A 187 -6.95 16.45 7.65
N SER A 188 -7.97 17.12 7.10
CA SER A 188 -9.35 16.99 7.60
C SER A 188 -9.92 15.62 7.29
N LEU A 189 -9.70 15.11 6.08
CA LEU A 189 -10.07 13.76 5.69
C LEU A 189 -9.45 12.71 6.62
N PHE A 190 -8.15 12.85 6.94
CA PHE A 190 -7.45 11.96 7.88
C PHE A 190 -8.10 11.98 9.29
N ASN A 191 -8.37 13.17 9.85
CA ASN A 191 -8.94 13.26 11.19
C ASN A 191 -10.40 12.74 11.22
N LEU A 192 -11.18 13.02 10.19
CA LEU A 192 -12.53 12.47 10.07
C LEU A 192 -12.52 10.96 9.92
N ALA A 193 -11.57 10.41 9.14
CA ALA A 193 -11.36 8.97 9.03
C ALA A 193 -11.00 8.34 10.38
N LEU A 194 -10.11 8.98 11.14
CA LEU A 194 -9.72 8.53 12.46
C LEU A 194 -10.90 8.48 13.44
N GLU A 195 -11.78 9.49 13.42
CA GLU A 195 -12.99 9.49 14.26
C GLU A 195 -13.97 8.40 13.82
N ASN A 196 -14.16 8.17 12.51
CA ASN A 196 -15.00 7.07 12.02
C ASN A 196 -14.46 5.71 12.43
N ALA A 197 -13.15 5.46 12.29
CA ALA A 197 -12.52 4.21 12.74
C ALA A 197 -12.69 3.98 14.24
N ARG A 198 -12.56 5.01 15.07
CA ARG A 198 -12.81 4.92 16.52
C ARG A 198 -14.25 4.55 16.88
N HIS A 199 -15.20 4.86 16.02
CA HIS A 199 -16.61 4.52 16.22
C HIS A 199 -17.02 3.20 15.53
N GLY A 200 -16.08 2.50 14.89
CA GLY A 200 -16.34 1.24 14.17
C GLY A 200 -17.04 1.42 12.83
N ASN A 201 -16.96 2.63 12.26
CA ASN A 201 -17.47 2.93 10.91
C ASN A 201 -16.35 2.67 9.89
N ASP A 202 -15.86 1.44 9.79
CA ASP A 202 -14.64 1.07 9.09
C ASP A 202 -14.73 1.32 7.58
N GLU A 203 -15.86 1.04 6.94
CA GLU A 203 -16.08 1.31 5.51
C GLU A 203 -15.92 2.81 5.17
N GLU A 204 -16.49 3.68 5.99
CA GLU A 204 -16.38 5.13 5.79
C GLU A 204 -14.96 5.62 6.14
N ALA A 205 -14.32 5.04 7.16
CA ALA A 205 -12.94 5.35 7.52
C ALA A 205 -11.96 4.98 6.38
N ILE A 206 -12.12 3.80 5.79
CA ILE A 206 -11.33 3.36 4.61
C ILE A 206 -11.47 4.38 3.48
N ARG A 207 -12.71 4.72 3.10
CA ARG A 207 -12.99 5.67 2.03
C ARG A 207 -12.33 7.04 2.26
N LEU A 208 -12.41 7.55 3.49
CA LEU A 208 -11.82 8.84 3.86
C LEU A 208 -10.28 8.79 3.89
N TYR A 209 -9.68 7.69 4.38
CA TYR A 209 -8.23 7.52 4.32
C TYR A 209 -7.73 7.43 2.87
N GLU A 210 -8.40 6.66 2.00
CA GLU A 210 -8.07 6.61 0.57
C GLU A 210 -8.12 8.00 -0.08
N GLN A 211 -9.17 8.76 0.22
CA GLN A 211 -9.32 10.12 -0.27
C GLN A 211 -8.24 11.05 0.27
N SER A 212 -7.82 10.90 1.54
CA SER A 212 -6.76 11.69 2.16
C SER A 212 -5.40 11.49 1.49
N LEU A 213 -5.18 10.29 0.92
CA LEU A 213 -3.95 9.91 0.22
C LEU A 213 -3.94 10.30 -1.26
N SER A 214 -5.02 10.89 -1.76
CA SER A 214 -5.13 11.31 -3.17
C SER A 214 -4.23 12.47 -3.55
N ARG A 215 -3.73 13.26 -2.57
CA ARG A 215 -2.79 14.38 -2.79
C ARG A 215 -1.51 14.19 -1.98
N PRO A 216 -0.34 14.50 -2.56
CA PRO A 216 0.93 14.50 -1.85
C PRO A 216 1.08 15.75 -0.93
N PRO A 217 1.92 15.68 0.10
CA PRO A 217 2.63 14.49 0.55
C PRO A 217 1.68 13.50 1.22
N GLN A 218 1.95 12.20 1.06
CA GLN A 218 1.12 11.18 1.68
C GLN A 218 1.41 11.08 3.17
N PHE A 219 0.36 11.05 3.97
CA PHE A 219 0.48 10.87 5.41
C PHE A 219 0.82 9.41 5.74
N LEU A 220 1.98 9.16 6.33
CA LEU A 220 2.38 7.82 6.77
C LEU A 220 1.37 7.22 7.76
N GLY A 221 0.81 8.06 8.67
CA GLY A 221 -0.24 7.63 9.59
C GLY A 221 -1.52 7.18 8.89
N ALA A 222 -1.90 7.83 7.77
CA ALA A 222 -3.06 7.39 6.99
C ALA A 222 -2.81 6.05 6.31
N LEU A 223 -1.62 5.83 5.75
CA LEU A 223 -1.23 4.54 5.17
C LEU A 223 -1.21 3.43 6.22
N LEU A 224 -0.69 3.69 7.42
CA LEU A 224 -0.66 2.72 8.51
C LEU A 224 -2.08 2.35 8.97
N ASN A 225 -2.92 3.35 9.24
CA ASN A 225 -4.29 3.11 9.71
C ASN A 225 -5.14 2.42 8.62
N LEU A 226 -4.98 2.83 7.36
CA LEU A 226 -5.64 2.18 6.23
C LEU A 226 -5.19 0.72 6.07
N GLY A 227 -3.88 0.47 6.20
CA GLY A 227 -3.33 -0.88 6.17
C GLY A 227 -3.91 -1.78 7.27
N LEU A 228 -4.07 -1.26 8.50
CA LEU A 228 -4.70 -1.99 9.61
C LEU A 228 -6.17 -2.29 9.33
N LEU A 229 -6.94 -1.32 8.83
CA LEU A 229 -8.35 -1.54 8.47
C LEU A 229 -8.53 -2.56 7.33
N TYR A 230 -7.61 -2.58 6.37
CA TYR A 230 -7.60 -3.61 5.34
C TYR A 230 -7.24 -4.99 5.89
N GLU A 231 -6.30 -5.07 6.84
CA GLU A 231 -5.95 -6.31 7.54
C GLU A 231 -7.16 -6.83 8.34
N ASP A 232 -7.83 -5.97 9.12
CA ASP A 232 -9.03 -6.32 9.88
C ASP A 232 -10.20 -6.78 8.97
N SER A 233 -10.25 -6.30 7.73
CA SER A 233 -11.22 -6.72 6.72
C SER A 233 -10.74 -7.90 5.84
N GLU A 234 -9.66 -8.58 6.22
CA GLU A 234 -9.05 -9.71 5.49
C GLU A 234 -8.58 -9.36 4.07
N ASN A 235 -8.40 -8.08 3.75
CA ASN A 235 -7.87 -7.63 2.47
C ASN A 235 -6.34 -7.47 2.55
N TYR A 236 -5.65 -8.60 2.64
CA TYR A 236 -4.20 -8.65 2.87
C TYR A 236 -3.38 -8.00 1.75
N ASP A 237 -3.81 -8.11 0.49
CA ASP A 237 -3.11 -7.49 -0.65
C ASP A 237 -3.09 -5.96 -0.54
N ALA A 238 -4.21 -5.36 -0.17
CA ALA A 238 -4.30 -3.91 0.03
C ALA A 238 -3.53 -3.44 1.27
N ALA A 239 -3.56 -4.23 2.35
CA ALA A 239 -2.80 -3.97 3.56
C ALA A 239 -1.29 -4.02 3.29
N GLU A 240 -0.81 -5.06 2.60
CA GLU A 240 0.58 -5.20 2.16
C GLU A 240 1.05 -4.00 1.33
N PHE A 241 0.23 -3.57 0.36
CA PHE A 241 0.51 -2.39 -0.45
C PHE A 241 0.69 -1.13 0.41
N CYS A 242 -0.17 -0.91 1.40
CA CYS A 242 -0.08 0.22 2.31
C CYS A 242 1.23 0.19 3.12
N PHE A 243 1.57 -0.95 3.75
CA PHE A 243 2.78 -1.06 4.57
C PHE A 243 4.06 -0.99 3.74
N ARG A 244 4.11 -1.59 2.56
CA ARG A 244 5.24 -1.43 1.62
C ARG A 244 5.44 0.03 1.22
N ARG A 245 4.37 0.78 1.05
CA ARG A 245 4.45 2.20 0.72
C ARG A 245 4.98 3.05 1.88
N VAL A 246 4.64 2.71 3.13
CA VAL A 246 5.27 3.32 4.32
C VAL A 246 6.78 3.06 4.30
N LEU A 247 7.19 1.81 4.07
CA LEU A 247 8.61 1.43 4.03
C LEU A 247 9.38 2.05 2.86
N ALA A 248 8.71 2.39 1.77
CA ALA A 248 9.33 3.13 0.66
C ALA A 248 9.68 4.57 1.03
N SER A 249 8.94 5.18 1.99
CA SER A 249 9.20 6.54 2.51
C SER A 249 10.11 6.52 3.74
N ASP A 250 9.89 5.58 4.64
CA ASP A 250 10.73 5.33 5.83
C ASP A 250 11.12 3.85 5.94
N PRO A 251 12.28 3.46 5.38
CA PRO A 251 12.74 2.06 5.42
C PRO A 251 12.95 1.50 6.82
N ASN A 252 13.06 2.35 7.85
CA ASN A 252 13.29 1.94 9.23
C ASN A 252 12.02 1.90 10.09
N HIS A 253 10.85 2.13 9.51
CA HIS A 253 9.58 2.14 10.23
C HIS A 253 9.26 0.77 10.85
N SER A 254 9.44 0.66 12.17
CA SER A 254 9.37 -0.63 12.90
C SER A 254 7.98 -1.27 12.85
N GLN A 255 6.92 -0.48 12.99
CA GLN A 255 5.53 -0.99 12.96
C GLN A 255 5.15 -1.53 11.57
N ALA A 256 5.47 -0.78 10.49
CA ALA A 256 5.17 -1.24 9.14
C ALA A 256 5.89 -2.55 8.79
N ARG A 257 7.14 -2.73 9.27
CA ARG A 257 7.86 -3.99 9.13
C ARG A 257 7.21 -5.14 9.89
N LEU A 258 6.70 -4.87 11.08
CA LEU A 258 6.03 -5.89 11.90
C LEU A 258 4.75 -6.34 11.20
N TYR A 259 3.85 -5.41 10.86
CA TYR A 259 2.59 -5.72 10.19
C TYR A 259 2.79 -6.44 8.84
N LEU A 260 3.83 -6.04 8.07
CA LEU A 260 4.13 -6.74 6.83
C LEU A 260 4.51 -8.21 7.06
N LYS A 261 5.31 -8.51 8.09
CA LYS A 261 5.64 -9.89 8.46
C LYS A 261 4.43 -10.68 8.94
N ASP A 262 3.51 -10.03 9.66
CA ASP A 262 2.30 -10.68 10.14
C ASP A 262 1.39 -11.04 8.96
N ILE A 263 1.26 -10.16 7.95
CA ILE A 263 0.53 -10.44 6.71
C ILE A 263 1.19 -11.57 5.90
N GLU A 264 2.51 -11.53 5.71
CA GLU A 264 3.25 -12.58 5.01
C GLU A 264 3.04 -13.93 5.69
N ALA A 265 3.14 -14.00 7.02
CA ALA A 265 2.90 -15.23 7.78
C ALA A 265 1.43 -15.72 7.66
N THR A 266 0.47 -14.80 7.64
CA THR A 266 -0.96 -15.13 7.49
C THR A 266 -1.25 -15.63 6.06
N SER A 267 -0.68 -14.99 5.04
CA SER A 267 -0.81 -15.41 3.65
C SER A 267 -0.23 -16.81 3.41
N ASP A 268 0.96 -17.08 3.96
CA ASP A 268 1.59 -18.39 3.89
C ASP A 268 0.72 -19.47 4.58
N MET A 269 0.11 -19.16 5.73
CA MET A 269 -0.77 -20.08 6.45
C MET A 269 -2.05 -20.39 5.67
N TYR A 270 -2.67 -19.42 5.02
CA TYR A 270 -3.86 -19.64 4.18
C TYR A 270 -3.53 -20.49 2.95
N TYR A 271 -2.39 -20.24 2.33
CA TYR A 271 -1.92 -21.03 1.18
C TYR A 271 -1.70 -22.49 1.57
N ASP A 272 -1.05 -22.75 2.73
CA ASP A 272 -0.84 -24.10 3.24
C ASP A 272 -2.16 -24.80 3.61
N GLU A 273 -3.14 -24.10 4.19
CA GLU A 273 -4.46 -24.69 4.48
C GLU A 273 -5.24 -25.06 3.23
N ASP A 274 -5.23 -24.23 2.20
CA ASP A 274 -5.94 -24.52 0.95
C ASP A 274 -5.27 -25.65 0.18
N LEU A 275 -3.94 -25.70 0.16
CA LEU A 275 -3.19 -26.84 -0.37
C LEU A 275 -3.52 -28.13 0.40
N ALA A 276 -3.51 -28.08 1.73
CA ALA A 276 -3.85 -29.22 2.57
C ALA A 276 -5.29 -29.69 2.35
N LYS A 277 -6.24 -28.76 2.17
CA LYS A 277 -7.64 -29.09 1.84
C LYS A 277 -7.77 -29.73 0.47
N GLU A 278 -7.00 -29.26 -0.51
CA GLU A 278 -7.01 -29.78 -1.88
C GLU A 278 -6.36 -31.16 -1.94
N GLU A 279 -5.26 -31.36 -1.24
CA GLU A 279 -4.62 -32.68 -1.07
C GLU A 279 -5.55 -33.67 -0.38
N LEU A 280 -6.24 -33.27 0.69
CA LEU A 280 -7.20 -34.11 1.39
C LEU A 280 -8.38 -34.50 0.48
N ARG A 281 -8.91 -33.57 -0.31
CA ARG A 281 -9.97 -33.85 -1.31
C ARG A 281 -9.49 -34.81 -2.38
N MET A 282 -8.28 -34.62 -2.89
CA MET A 282 -7.67 -35.50 -3.88
C MET A 282 -7.46 -36.91 -3.30
N GLN A 283 -6.95 -37.01 -2.08
CA GLN A 283 -6.77 -38.28 -1.40
C GLN A 283 -8.10 -39.01 -1.17
N GLN A 284 -9.16 -38.28 -0.76
CA GLN A 284 -10.51 -38.85 -0.63
C GLN A 284 -11.06 -39.34 -1.97
N LEU A 285 -10.84 -38.57 -3.04
CA LEU A 285 -11.26 -38.98 -4.40
C LEU A 285 -10.52 -40.24 -4.85
N LEU A 286 -9.20 -40.28 -4.68
CA LEU A 286 -8.38 -41.45 -5.09
C LEU A 286 -8.71 -42.69 -4.29
N SER A 287 -9.15 -42.59 -3.03
CA SER A 287 -9.55 -43.71 -2.18
C SER A 287 -10.93 -44.30 -2.51
N ARG A 288 -11.74 -43.60 -3.36
CA ARG A 288 -13.08 -44.09 -3.71
C ARG A 288 -13.00 -45.41 -4.50
N PRO A 289 -13.81 -46.41 -4.10
CA PRO A 289 -13.86 -47.67 -4.81
C PRO A 289 -14.37 -47.49 -6.23
N VAL A 290 -13.80 -48.26 -7.19
CA VAL A 290 -14.27 -48.24 -8.58
C VAL A 290 -15.72 -48.78 -8.74
N THR A 291 -16.24 -49.45 -7.72
CA THR A 291 -17.64 -49.91 -7.64
C THR A 291 -18.66 -48.80 -7.47
N ASP A 292 -18.23 -47.66 -6.96
CA ASP A 292 -19.10 -46.48 -6.71
C ASP A 292 -19.40 -45.68 -7.98
N PHE A 293 -18.73 -46.03 -9.06
CA PHE A 293 -18.89 -45.34 -10.35
C PHE A 293 -19.75 -46.19 -11.33
N GLU A 294 -20.42 -45.48 -12.24
CA GLU A 294 -21.28 -46.12 -13.28
C GLU A 294 -20.44 -46.76 -14.38
N LEU A 295 -19.75 -47.85 -14.02
CA LEU A 295 -19.02 -48.69 -14.97
C LEU A 295 -19.87 -49.89 -15.41
N THR A 296 -19.69 -50.33 -16.66
CA THR A 296 -20.31 -51.57 -17.13
C THR A 296 -19.85 -52.76 -16.30
N VAL A 297 -20.73 -53.75 -16.14
CA VAL A 297 -20.41 -54.98 -15.40
C VAL A 297 -19.14 -55.66 -15.94
N ARG A 298 -18.90 -55.54 -17.25
CA ARG A 298 -17.71 -56.06 -17.90
C ARG A 298 -16.44 -55.33 -17.45
N SER A 299 -16.44 -54.00 -17.49
CA SER A 299 -15.30 -53.19 -17.07
C SER A 299 -14.98 -53.42 -15.59
N ARG A 300 -16.02 -53.48 -14.74
CA ARG A 300 -15.88 -53.74 -13.30
C ARG A 300 -15.24 -55.07 -13.00
N ASN A 301 -15.77 -56.18 -13.62
CA ASN A 301 -15.21 -57.51 -13.42
C ASN A 301 -13.77 -57.64 -13.95
N CYS A 302 -13.44 -56.89 -14.99
CA CYS A 302 -12.07 -56.87 -15.52
C CYS A 302 -11.11 -56.16 -14.56
N LEU A 303 -11.51 -55.02 -14.01
CA LEU A 303 -10.71 -54.27 -13.02
C LEU A 303 -10.48 -55.11 -11.75
N GLU A 304 -11.52 -55.78 -11.26
CA GLU A 304 -11.42 -56.65 -10.10
C GLU A 304 -10.48 -57.86 -10.38
N GLY A 305 -10.49 -58.36 -11.62
CA GLY A 305 -9.59 -59.46 -12.05
C GLY A 305 -8.12 -59.03 -12.15
N ILE A 306 -7.81 -57.75 -12.31
CA ILE A 306 -6.47 -57.19 -12.37
C ILE A 306 -6.03 -56.69 -10.96
N GLY A 307 -6.97 -56.66 -10.00
CA GLY A 307 -6.69 -56.20 -8.62
C GLY A 307 -6.87 -54.70 -8.39
N VAL A 308 -7.42 -53.95 -9.34
CA VAL A 308 -7.72 -52.51 -9.25
C VAL A 308 -9.02 -52.35 -8.47
N LYS A 309 -8.96 -51.67 -7.31
CA LYS A 309 -10.08 -51.52 -6.38
C LYS A 309 -10.54 -50.08 -6.22
N SER A 310 -9.64 -49.11 -6.40
CA SER A 310 -9.88 -47.68 -6.18
C SER A 310 -9.56 -46.87 -7.44
N LEU A 311 -10.02 -45.59 -7.45
CA LEU A 311 -9.63 -44.64 -8.49
C LEU A 311 -8.11 -44.41 -8.47
N GLY A 312 -7.50 -44.41 -7.28
CA GLY A 312 -6.06 -44.30 -7.12
C GLY A 312 -5.28 -45.39 -7.81
N ASP A 313 -5.77 -46.64 -7.71
CA ASP A 313 -5.12 -47.80 -8.40
C ASP A 313 -5.11 -47.59 -9.92
N LEU A 314 -6.16 -46.97 -10.50
CA LEU A 314 -6.21 -46.65 -11.93
C LEU A 314 -5.17 -45.59 -12.36
N THR A 315 -4.75 -44.71 -11.47
CA THR A 315 -3.68 -43.76 -11.76
C THR A 315 -2.28 -44.34 -11.67
N MET A 316 -2.15 -45.55 -11.10
CA MET A 316 -0.88 -46.27 -10.92
C MET A 316 -0.67 -47.38 -11.95
N VAL A 317 -1.65 -47.67 -12.79
CA VAL A 317 -1.60 -48.79 -13.79
C VAL A 317 -1.47 -48.19 -15.18
N THR A 318 -0.67 -48.81 -16.03
CA THR A 318 -0.53 -48.43 -17.44
C THR A 318 -1.68 -48.93 -18.31
N GLU A 319 -1.94 -48.28 -19.45
CA GLU A 319 -2.92 -48.76 -20.44
C GLU A 319 -2.58 -50.17 -20.95
N MET A 320 -1.29 -50.53 -21.07
CA MET A 320 -0.84 -51.83 -21.49
C MET A 320 -1.18 -52.91 -20.45
N GLU A 321 -1.03 -52.62 -19.17
CA GLU A 321 -1.40 -53.54 -18.08
C GLU A 321 -2.91 -53.76 -18.05
N LEU A 322 -3.72 -52.71 -18.21
CA LEU A 322 -5.18 -52.83 -18.33
C LEU A 322 -5.59 -53.71 -19.53
N LEU A 323 -4.98 -53.49 -20.69
CA LEU A 323 -5.26 -54.27 -21.91
C LEU A 323 -4.77 -55.74 -21.83
N SER A 324 -3.80 -56.06 -20.96
CA SER A 324 -3.34 -57.41 -20.70
C SER A 324 -4.35 -58.22 -19.90
N GLY A 325 -5.32 -57.60 -19.26
CA GLY A 325 -6.37 -58.22 -18.46
C GLY A 325 -7.29 -59.09 -19.31
N LYS A 326 -7.67 -60.27 -18.76
CA LYS A 326 -8.54 -61.21 -19.44
C LYS A 326 -9.92 -60.56 -19.68
N ASN A 327 -10.34 -60.49 -20.97
CA ASN A 327 -11.59 -59.89 -21.43
C ASN A 327 -11.67 -58.37 -21.33
N PHE A 328 -10.55 -57.64 -21.11
CA PHE A 328 -10.47 -56.21 -21.19
C PHE A 328 -10.23 -55.77 -22.65
N GLY A 329 -11.00 -54.83 -23.16
CA GLY A 329 -10.90 -54.33 -24.53
C GLY A 329 -10.93 -52.82 -24.65
N GLU A 330 -10.71 -52.31 -25.86
CA GLU A 330 -10.68 -50.86 -26.13
C GLU A 330 -11.92 -50.11 -25.64
N THR A 331 -13.12 -50.74 -25.73
CA THR A 331 -14.35 -50.12 -25.23
C THR A 331 -14.34 -49.88 -23.72
N SER A 332 -13.78 -50.84 -22.94
CA SER A 332 -13.61 -50.69 -21.49
C SER A 332 -12.51 -49.67 -21.15
N LEU A 333 -11.47 -49.58 -21.98
CA LEU A 333 -10.42 -48.58 -21.82
C LEU A 333 -10.95 -47.15 -22.03
N VAL A 334 -11.80 -46.95 -23.04
CA VAL A 334 -12.44 -45.63 -23.30
C VAL A 334 -13.33 -45.26 -22.12
N GLU A 335 -14.15 -46.18 -21.61
CA GLU A 335 -15.02 -45.95 -20.44
C GLU A 335 -14.24 -45.48 -19.20
N ILE A 336 -13.10 -46.12 -18.92
CA ILE A 336 -12.23 -45.77 -17.79
C ILE A 336 -11.52 -44.46 -18.03
N ARG A 337 -11.09 -44.15 -19.27
CA ARG A 337 -10.46 -42.90 -19.62
C ARG A 337 -11.44 -41.73 -19.47
N GLU A 338 -12.70 -41.91 -19.90
CA GLU A 338 -13.77 -40.90 -19.72
C GLU A 338 -14.07 -40.67 -18.24
N LEU A 339 -14.14 -41.73 -17.44
CA LEU A 339 -14.33 -41.65 -15.99
C LEU A 339 -13.22 -40.84 -15.32
N LEU A 340 -11.96 -41.17 -15.60
CA LEU A 340 -10.81 -40.43 -15.01
C LEU A 340 -10.76 -38.98 -15.47
N THR A 341 -11.02 -38.71 -16.76
CA THR A 341 -11.05 -37.37 -17.33
C THR A 341 -12.14 -36.52 -16.67
N LEU A 342 -13.31 -37.08 -16.36
CA LEU A 342 -14.39 -36.39 -15.65
C LEU A 342 -13.95 -35.88 -14.24
N HIS A 343 -12.98 -36.56 -13.64
CA HIS A 343 -12.43 -36.24 -12.34
C HIS A 343 -11.05 -35.55 -12.43
N GLY A 344 -10.62 -35.12 -13.62
CA GLY A 344 -9.34 -34.46 -13.84
C GLY A 344 -8.12 -35.37 -13.68
N LEU A 345 -8.32 -36.70 -13.81
CA LEU A 345 -7.28 -37.70 -13.65
C LEU A 345 -6.95 -38.35 -15.00
N ALA A 346 -5.81 -39.04 -15.08
CA ALA A 346 -5.39 -39.81 -16.22
C ALA A 346 -4.85 -41.20 -15.80
N ILE A 347 -4.96 -42.19 -16.70
CA ILE A 347 -4.39 -43.50 -16.48
C ILE A 347 -2.86 -43.38 -16.37
N GLY A 348 -2.27 -43.96 -15.33
CA GLY A 348 -0.82 -43.93 -15.12
C GLY A 348 -0.22 -42.58 -14.69
N GLN A 349 -1.05 -41.60 -14.32
CA GLN A 349 -0.61 -40.26 -13.95
C GLN A 349 0.39 -40.24 -12.78
N ASN A 350 0.27 -41.18 -11.84
CA ASN A 350 1.09 -41.19 -10.61
C ASN A 350 2.26 -42.20 -10.70
N ILE A 351 2.44 -42.91 -11.81
CA ILE A 351 3.57 -43.84 -11.97
C ILE A 351 4.94 -43.16 -11.84
N ASN A 352 5.05 -41.90 -12.26
CA ASN A 352 6.31 -41.15 -12.22
C ASN A 352 6.50 -40.31 -10.92
N LYS A 353 5.45 -40.14 -10.10
CA LYS A 353 5.57 -39.38 -8.86
C LYS A 353 6.34 -40.08 -7.74
N GLU A 354 6.36 -41.44 -7.73
CA GLU A 354 7.18 -42.16 -6.78
C GLU A 354 8.69 -42.10 -7.10
N GLN A 355 9.07 -41.79 -8.34
CA GLN A 355 10.48 -41.60 -8.73
C GLN A 355 11.02 -40.17 -8.47
N GLU A 356 10.15 -39.19 -8.26
CA GLU A 356 10.55 -37.80 -7.97
C GLU A 356 10.62 -37.46 -6.47
N LEU A 357 10.26 -38.40 -5.58
CA LEU A 357 10.28 -38.21 -4.12
C LEU A 357 11.60 -38.64 -3.45
N GLU A 358 12.67 -38.84 -4.18
CA GLU A 358 14.00 -38.80 -3.56
C GLU A 358 14.45 -37.35 -3.42
N PRO A 359 14.76 -36.86 -2.18
CA PRO A 359 15.23 -35.51 -2.00
C PRO A 359 16.58 -35.34 -2.71
N THR A 360 16.58 -34.61 -3.83
CA THR A 360 17.77 -34.23 -4.58
C THR A 360 18.59 -33.17 -3.85
N PHE A 361 18.60 -33.14 -2.54
CA PHE A 361 19.48 -32.29 -1.76
C PHE A 361 20.60 -33.13 -1.16
N ALA A 362 21.65 -33.32 -1.93
CA ALA A 362 22.90 -33.87 -1.39
C ALA A 362 23.66 -32.74 -0.67
N PRO A 363 24.19 -32.98 0.55
CA PRO A 363 24.98 -32.00 1.29
C PRO A 363 26.28 -31.55 0.58
N SER A 364 26.58 -32.13 -0.59
CA SER A 364 27.73 -31.80 -1.42
C SER A 364 27.57 -30.53 -2.27
N ASP A 365 26.34 -30.01 -2.41
CA ASP A 365 26.07 -28.89 -3.33
C ASP A 365 26.14 -27.52 -2.64
N LEU A 366 26.39 -27.46 -1.33
CA LEU A 366 26.60 -26.22 -0.60
C LEU A 366 28.04 -25.73 -0.76
N SER A 367 28.18 -24.43 -1.11
CA SER A 367 29.48 -23.76 -1.14
C SER A 367 30.14 -23.74 0.26
N PRO A 368 31.48 -23.60 0.36
CA PRO A 368 32.17 -23.55 1.65
C PRO A 368 31.69 -22.41 2.58
N GLU A 369 31.11 -21.34 2.01
CA GLU A 369 30.57 -20.19 2.74
C GLU A 369 29.17 -20.49 3.34
N GLU A 370 28.36 -21.26 2.64
CA GLU A 370 27.02 -21.68 3.10
C GLU A 370 27.11 -22.77 4.18
N ARG A 371 28.19 -23.62 4.18
CA ARG A 371 28.44 -24.61 5.24
C ARG A 371 28.89 -24.00 6.56
N ALA A 372 29.37 -22.75 6.56
CA ALA A 372 29.78 -22.04 7.76
C ALA A 372 28.65 -21.33 8.50
N LEU A 373 27.44 -21.31 7.92
CA LEU A 373 26.23 -20.65 8.44
C LEU A 373 25.21 -21.61 9.04
N ILE A 374 25.45 -22.94 8.98
CA ILE A 374 24.71 -24.01 9.66
C ILE A 374 25.49 -24.50 10.85
#